data_7123f73ab7bddf4a19aad93a76a75ae2
#
_entry.id   7123f73ab7bddf4a19aad93a76a75ae2
#
_cell.length_a   1.000
_cell.length_b   1.000
_cell.length_c   1.000
_cell.angle_alpha   90.00
_cell.angle_beta   90.00
_cell.angle_gamma   90.00
#
_symmetry.space_group_name_H-M   'P 1'
#
loop_
_entity.id
_entity.type
_entity.pdbx_description
1 polymer ?
#
loop_
_entity_poly.entity_id
_entity_poly.type
_entity_poly.pdbx_seq_one_letter_code
_entity_poly.pdbx_strand_id
1 'polypeptide(L)'
;MQNRGFTLIEVMSALIIMGIISAVAISRIGISDAELTARSEVVRSHLRYAQLRAMNSESVWGICCDGTDYWLFMNGNTGQSIILPGENADPVNLSNKNISMGSFIVSFDSWGRPYNNAAAAGSTAGTNISISSSGTPSVNITVTTETGFIR
;
A
#
# COMPACT_ATOMS: atom_id res chain seq x y z
N MET A 1 8.24 -41.22 48.57
CA MET A 1 8.02 -40.19 47.52
C MET A 1 8.58 -38.88 48.04
N GLN A 2 9.68 -38.38 47.45
CA GLN A 2 10.25 -37.08 47.85
C GLN A 2 9.46 -35.98 47.13
N ASN A 3 8.67 -35.23 47.86
CA ASN A 3 8.04 -34.01 47.38
C ASN A 3 9.12 -32.93 47.30
N ARG A 4 9.70 -32.73 46.11
CA ARG A 4 10.56 -31.59 45.84
C ARG A 4 9.70 -30.40 45.53
N GLY A 5 9.57 -29.46 46.45
CA GLY A 5 8.94 -28.18 46.23
C GLY A 5 9.88 -27.28 45.41
N PHE A 6 9.30 -26.40 44.57
CA PHE A 6 10.06 -25.39 43.83
C PHE A 6 10.72 -24.41 44.80
N THR A 7 11.93 -24.01 44.50
CA THR A 7 12.61 -22.95 45.26
C THR A 7 12.13 -21.56 44.79
N LEU A 8 12.14 -20.58 45.70
CA LEU A 8 11.70 -19.22 45.39
C LEU A 8 12.55 -18.61 44.26
N ILE A 9 13.86 -18.93 44.23
CA ILE A 9 14.78 -18.46 43.18
C ILE A 9 14.44 -19.08 41.80
N GLU A 10 13.96 -20.28 41.74
CA GLU A 10 13.57 -20.96 40.51
C GLU A 10 12.32 -20.32 39.91
N VAL A 11 11.35 -19.99 40.74
CA VAL A 11 10.15 -19.25 40.28
C VAL A 11 10.50 -17.84 39.81
N MET A 12 11.39 -17.13 40.51
CA MET A 12 11.82 -15.80 40.09
C MET A 12 12.59 -15.84 38.78
N SER A 13 13.50 -16.79 38.59
CA SER A 13 14.23 -16.93 37.34
C SER A 13 13.32 -17.30 36.15
N ALA A 14 12.34 -18.17 36.38
CA ALA A 14 11.36 -18.52 35.35
C ALA A 14 10.52 -17.31 34.92
N LEU A 15 10.06 -16.48 35.86
CA LEU A 15 9.30 -15.25 35.56
C LEU A 15 10.13 -14.22 34.79
N ILE A 16 11.41 -14.06 35.13
CA ILE A 16 12.32 -13.15 34.40
C ILE A 16 12.49 -13.63 32.95
N ILE A 17 12.76 -14.92 32.74
CA ILE A 17 12.93 -15.48 31.41
C ILE A 17 11.64 -15.34 30.60
N MET A 18 10.48 -15.63 31.21
CA MET A 18 9.18 -15.50 30.57
C MET A 18 8.86 -14.04 30.19
N GLY A 19 9.26 -13.09 31.05
CA GLY A 19 9.15 -11.66 30.77
C GLY A 19 9.98 -11.23 29.54
N ILE A 20 11.23 -11.70 29.45
CA ILE A 20 12.12 -11.40 28.31
C ILE A 20 11.55 -11.99 27.01
N ILE A 21 11.14 -13.26 27.05
CA ILE A 21 10.56 -13.94 25.87
C ILE A 21 9.28 -13.24 25.42
N SER A 22 8.41 -12.84 26.35
CA SER A 22 7.19 -12.11 26.05
C SER A 22 7.46 -10.74 25.41
N ALA A 23 8.46 -10.00 25.90
CA ALA A 23 8.83 -8.71 25.33
C ALA A 23 9.33 -8.85 23.87
N VAL A 24 10.15 -9.87 23.59
CA VAL A 24 10.62 -10.17 22.23
C VAL A 24 9.48 -10.64 21.32
N ALA A 25 8.57 -11.47 21.84
CA ALA A 25 7.42 -11.94 21.06
C ALA A 25 6.49 -10.79 20.66
N ILE A 26 6.16 -9.89 21.59
CA ILE A 26 5.31 -8.73 21.35
C ILE A 26 5.92 -7.79 20.29
N SER A 27 7.24 -7.58 20.31
CA SER A 27 7.91 -6.70 19.33
C SER A 27 7.88 -7.25 17.90
N ARG A 28 7.57 -8.53 17.71
CA ARG A 28 7.50 -9.18 16.40
C ARG A 28 6.07 -9.39 15.89
N ILE A 29 5.07 -9.14 16.72
CA ILE A 29 3.67 -9.35 16.35
C ILE A 29 3.09 -8.08 15.69
N GLY A 30 2.89 -8.13 14.37
CA GLY A 30 1.72 -7.61 13.69
C GLY A 30 1.51 -6.10 13.56
N ILE A 31 2.40 -5.21 14.00
CA ILE A 31 2.24 -3.76 13.73
C ILE A 31 2.45 -3.51 12.23
N SER A 32 3.38 -4.20 11.62
CA SER A 32 3.71 -4.05 10.20
C SER A 32 2.59 -4.50 9.25
N ASP A 33 1.85 -5.57 9.59
CA ASP A 33 0.76 -6.07 8.73
C ASP A 33 -0.44 -5.11 8.72
N ALA A 34 -0.79 -4.58 9.89
CA ALA A 34 -1.87 -3.60 10.01
C ALA A 34 -1.49 -2.28 9.31
N GLU A 35 -0.23 -1.85 9.43
CA GLU A 35 0.26 -0.66 8.75
C GLU A 35 0.28 -0.86 7.23
N LEU A 36 0.78 -1.99 6.72
CA LEU A 36 0.76 -2.30 5.29
C LEU A 36 -0.66 -2.31 4.73
N THR A 37 -1.60 -2.93 5.46
CA THR A 37 -3.02 -2.93 5.08
C THR A 37 -3.58 -1.51 5.02
N ALA A 38 -3.33 -0.69 6.04
CA ALA A 38 -3.77 0.70 6.06
C ALA A 38 -3.17 1.50 4.89
N ARG A 39 -1.87 1.33 4.59
CA ARG A 39 -1.22 1.99 3.45
C ARG A 39 -1.79 1.53 2.12
N SER A 40 -2.09 0.24 1.97
CA SER A 40 -2.72 -0.29 0.75
C SER A 40 -4.10 0.31 0.52
N GLU A 41 -4.90 0.52 1.57
CA GLU A 41 -6.19 1.21 1.47
C GLU A 41 -6.05 2.68 1.07
N VAL A 42 -5.00 3.37 1.52
CA VAL A 42 -4.70 4.74 1.07
C VAL A 42 -4.40 4.75 -0.44
N VAL A 43 -3.52 3.87 -0.93
CA VAL A 43 -3.22 3.77 -2.37
C VAL A 43 -4.48 3.41 -3.17
N ARG A 44 -5.31 2.49 -2.65
CA ARG A 44 -6.60 2.14 -3.26
C ARG A 44 -7.54 3.35 -3.34
N SER A 45 -7.59 4.17 -2.31
CA SER A 45 -8.40 5.39 -2.29
C SER A 45 -7.90 6.43 -3.31
N HIS A 46 -6.59 6.55 -3.49
CA HIS A 46 -5.99 7.43 -4.50
C HIS A 46 -6.31 6.98 -5.93
N LEU A 47 -6.29 5.67 -6.20
CA LEU A 47 -6.71 5.13 -7.51
C LEU A 47 -8.18 5.42 -7.79
N ARG A 48 -9.06 5.22 -6.78
CA ARG A 48 -10.49 5.57 -6.90
C ARG A 48 -10.69 7.07 -7.09
N TYR A 49 -9.88 7.88 -6.44
CA TYR A 49 -9.92 9.33 -6.63
C TYR A 49 -9.55 9.71 -8.06
N ALA A 50 -8.48 9.14 -8.63
CA ALA A 50 -8.10 9.37 -10.02
C ALA A 50 -9.22 8.95 -10.99
N GLN A 51 -9.84 7.78 -10.77
CA GLN A 51 -10.98 7.30 -11.55
C GLN A 51 -12.17 8.27 -11.46
N LEU A 52 -12.53 8.70 -10.25
CA LEU A 52 -13.63 9.64 -10.05
C LEU A 52 -13.36 11.00 -10.72
N ARG A 53 -12.11 11.47 -10.65
CA ARG A 53 -11.70 12.71 -11.34
C ARG A 53 -11.83 12.58 -12.85
N ALA A 54 -11.42 11.45 -13.43
CA ALA A 54 -11.58 11.17 -14.85
C ALA A 54 -13.05 11.15 -15.27
N MET A 55 -13.91 10.50 -14.50
CA MET A 55 -15.35 10.41 -14.78
C MET A 55 -16.09 11.76 -14.64
N ASN A 56 -15.59 12.67 -13.78
CA ASN A 56 -16.18 13.98 -13.55
C ASN A 56 -15.54 15.10 -14.39
N SER A 57 -14.61 14.78 -15.26
CA SER A 57 -13.95 15.71 -16.15
C SER A 57 -13.79 15.06 -17.53
N GLU A 58 -13.68 15.84 -18.58
CA GLU A 58 -13.37 15.33 -19.92
C GLU A 58 -11.87 15.04 -20.11
N SER A 59 -11.12 14.92 -19.01
CA SER A 59 -9.68 14.78 -19.00
C SER A 59 -9.28 13.39 -18.52
N VAL A 60 -8.18 12.87 -19.07
CA VAL A 60 -7.54 11.64 -18.57
C VAL A 60 -6.86 11.94 -17.24
N TRP A 61 -7.17 11.14 -16.23
CA TRP A 61 -6.51 11.16 -14.94
C TRP A 61 -5.89 9.81 -14.64
N GLY A 62 -4.76 9.80 -13.94
CA GLY A 62 -4.12 8.55 -13.60
C GLY A 62 -3.11 8.68 -12.49
N ILE A 63 -2.61 7.53 -12.03
CA ILE A 63 -1.52 7.44 -11.07
C ILE A 63 -0.34 6.78 -11.77
N CYS A 64 0.83 7.40 -11.61
CA CYS A 64 2.11 6.89 -12.02
C CYS A 64 2.97 6.58 -10.79
N CYS A 65 3.72 5.48 -10.85
CA CYS A 65 4.72 5.10 -9.87
C CYS A 65 5.99 4.71 -10.62
N ASP A 66 7.13 5.25 -10.22
CA ASP A 66 8.45 4.94 -10.79
C ASP A 66 9.23 3.87 -9.99
N GLY A 67 8.65 3.40 -8.88
CA GLY A 67 9.28 2.46 -7.94
C GLY A 67 9.87 3.14 -6.70
N THR A 68 10.02 4.46 -6.71
CA THR A 68 10.50 5.28 -5.59
C THR A 68 9.41 6.19 -5.07
N ASP A 69 8.70 6.80 -5.99
CA ASP A 69 7.65 7.77 -5.75
C ASP A 69 6.40 7.42 -6.55
N TYR A 70 5.24 7.90 -6.08
CA TYR A 70 4.00 7.85 -6.86
C TYR A 70 3.24 9.17 -6.77
N TRP A 71 2.50 9.50 -7.82
CA TRP A 71 1.79 10.76 -7.94
C TRP A 71 0.58 10.65 -8.86
N LEU A 72 -0.32 11.61 -8.70
CA LEU A 72 -1.44 11.83 -9.61
C LEU A 72 -0.98 12.66 -10.80
N PHE A 73 -1.43 12.30 -12.00
CA PHE A 73 -1.21 13.10 -13.22
C PHE A 73 -2.51 13.32 -14.00
N MET A 74 -2.50 14.28 -14.89
CA MET A 74 -3.64 14.66 -15.73
C MET A 74 -3.20 14.83 -17.18
N ASN A 75 -4.14 14.61 -18.13
CA ASN A 75 -3.96 14.82 -19.58
C ASN A 75 -2.77 14.07 -20.18
N GLY A 76 -2.43 12.90 -19.66
CA GLY A 76 -1.32 12.11 -20.15
C GLY A 76 0.07 12.64 -19.77
N ASN A 77 0.16 13.72 -19.02
CA ASN A 77 1.42 14.35 -18.63
C ASN A 77 1.93 13.77 -17.30
N THR A 78 2.70 12.68 -17.37
CA THR A 78 3.31 12.05 -16.18
C THR A 78 4.48 12.87 -15.60
N GLY A 79 5.00 13.86 -16.32
CA GLY A 79 6.06 14.75 -15.83
C GLY A 79 5.54 15.88 -14.92
N GLN A 80 4.22 16.02 -14.79
CA GLN A 80 3.60 16.98 -13.88
C GLN A 80 2.84 16.22 -12.79
N SER A 81 3.34 16.31 -11.58
CA SER A 81 2.70 15.73 -10.42
C SER A 81 1.59 16.64 -9.88
N ILE A 82 0.54 16.05 -9.35
CA ILE A 82 -0.59 16.72 -8.69
C ILE A 82 -0.75 16.09 -7.32
N ILE A 83 -0.91 16.95 -6.31
CA ILE A 83 -1.05 16.50 -4.92
C ILE A 83 -2.23 15.55 -4.72
N LEU A 84 -1.99 14.44 -4.07
CA LEU A 84 -3.00 13.44 -3.74
C LEU A 84 -3.77 13.83 -2.47
N PRO A 85 -5.06 13.51 -2.36
CA PRO A 85 -5.85 13.81 -1.17
C PRO A 85 -5.25 13.18 0.09
N GLY A 86 -5.09 13.98 1.14
CA GLY A 86 -4.54 13.51 2.42
C GLY A 86 -3.02 13.37 2.47
N GLU A 87 -2.32 13.70 1.38
CA GLU A 87 -0.86 13.73 1.35
C GLU A 87 -0.34 15.17 1.48
N ASN A 88 0.82 15.30 2.14
CA ASN A 88 1.49 16.59 2.35
C ASN A 88 2.68 16.79 1.40
N ALA A 89 3.00 15.79 0.59
CA ALA A 89 4.10 15.81 -0.36
C ALA A 89 3.62 15.40 -1.75
N ASP A 90 4.27 15.94 -2.77
CA ASP A 90 4.03 15.67 -4.17
C ASP A 90 5.36 15.71 -4.94
N PRO A 91 5.84 14.58 -5.45
CA PRO A 91 5.27 13.21 -5.36
C PRO A 91 5.34 12.60 -3.95
N VAL A 92 4.56 11.53 -3.75
CA VAL A 92 4.54 10.77 -2.48
C VAL A 92 5.68 9.76 -2.48
N ASN A 93 6.63 9.93 -1.56
CA ASN A 93 7.78 9.03 -1.44
C ASN A 93 7.42 7.74 -0.70
N LEU A 94 7.68 6.59 -1.34
CA LEU A 94 7.36 5.27 -0.83
C LEU A 94 8.15 4.90 0.42
N SER A 95 9.44 5.26 0.47
CA SER A 95 10.31 4.96 1.60
C SER A 95 9.84 5.67 2.87
N ASN A 96 9.34 6.90 2.74
CA ASN A 96 8.76 7.65 3.87
C ASN A 96 7.46 7.02 4.41
N LYS A 97 6.85 6.14 3.62
CA LYS A 97 5.63 5.41 3.99
C LYS A 97 5.91 3.97 4.41
N ASN A 98 7.18 3.54 4.45
CA ASN A 98 7.62 2.18 4.73
C ASN A 98 6.99 1.12 3.79
N ILE A 99 6.74 1.48 2.54
CA ILE A 99 6.21 0.59 1.51
C ILE A 99 7.11 0.57 0.29
N SER A 100 6.98 -0.50 -0.49
CA SER A 100 7.61 -0.67 -1.79
C SER A 100 6.56 -1.11 -2.80
N MET A 101 6.57 -0.50 -3.97
CA MET A 101 5.73 -0.85 -5.12
C MET A 101 6.60 -0.93 -6.36
N GLY A 102 6.25 -1.79 -7.31
CA GLY A 102 6.85 -1.76 -8.64
C GLY A 102 6.42 -0.52 -9.43
N SER A 103 7.15 -0.20 -10.49
CA SER A 103 6.73 0.87 -11.40
C SER A 103 5.45 0.48 -12.13
N PHE A 104 4.52 1.42 -12.25
CA PHE A 104 3.28 1.24 -13.00
C PHE A 104 2.72 2.58 -13.49
N ILE A 105 1.87 2.52 -14.49
CA ILE A 105 1.00 3.62 -14.91
C ILE A 105 -0.41 3.05 -15.00
N VAL A 106 -1.35 3.71 -14.33
CA VAL A 106 -2.79 3.45 -14.49
C VAL A 106 -3.48 4.76 -14.76
N SER A 107 -4.11 4.89 -15.90
CA SER A 107 -4.95 6.03 -16.23
C SER A 107 -6.40 5.60 -16.46
N PHE A 108 -7.29 6.55 -16.34
CA PHE A 108 -8.72 6.35 -16.53
C PHE A 108 -9.27 7.37 -17.53
N ASP A 109 -10.18 6.91 -18.40
CA ASP A 109 -10.93 7.78 -19.29
C ASP A 109 -12.19 8.34 -18.60
N SER A 110 -12.96 9.14 -19.32
CA SER A 110 -14.21 9.73 -18.83
C SER A 110 -15.32 8.71 -18.50
N TRP A 111 -15.15 7.45 -18.90
CA TRP A 111 -16.04 6.33 -18.55
C TRP A 111 -15.54 5.54 -17.33
N GLY A 112 -14.37 5.93 -16.79
CA GLY A 112 -13.72 5.22 -15.69
C GLY A 112 -13.02 3.93 -16.11
N ARG A 113 -12.82 3.68 -17.41
CA ARG A 113 -12.14 2.51 -17.92
C ARG A 113 -10.64 2.65 -17.74
N PRO A 114 -9.93 1.59 -17.33
CA PRO A 114 -8.50 1.66 -17.02
C PRO A 114 -7.64 1.39 -18.26
N TYR A 115 -6.47 2.02 -18.27
CA TYR A 115 -5.41 1.85 -19.27
C TYR A 115 -4.06 1.77 -18.57
N ASN A 116 -3.12 1.02 -19.14
CA ASN A 116 -1.75 0.90 -18.65
C ASN A 116 -0.76 1.87 -19.33
N ASN A 117 -1.28 2.98 -19.81
CA ASN A 117 -0.51 4.06 -20.43
C ASN A 117 -1.05 5.42 -20.00
N ALA A 118 -0.26 6.46 -20.14
CA ALA A 118 -0.61 7.80 -19.66
C ALA A 118 -1.75 8.46 -20.45
N ALA A 119 -1.91 8.14 -21.74
CA ALA A 119 -2.85 8.81 -22.64
C ALA A 119 -4.28 8.21 -22.58
N ALA A 120 -4.51 7.14 -21.83
CA ALA A 120 -5.74 6.35 -21.83
C ALA A 120 -6.18 5.98 -23.26
N ALA A 121 -5.22 5.49 -24.07
CA ALA A 121 -5.42 5.19 -25.48
C ALA A 121 -5.20 3.71 -25.77
N GLY A 122 -5.91 3.20 -26.79
CA GLY A 122 -5.84 1.80 -27.19
C GLY A 122 -6.86 0.92 -26.47
N SER A 123 -6.46 -0.31 -26.17
CA SER A 123 -7.34 -1.26 -25.46
C SER A 123 -7.29 -1.02 -23.95
N THR A 124 -8.42 -1.20 -23.28
CA THR A 124 -8.52 -1.21 -21.83
C THR A 124 -7.61 -2.28 -21.24
N ALA A 125 -6.95 -1.98 -20.13
CA ALA A 125 -6.01 -2.88 -19.48
C ALA A 125 -6.19 -2.87 -17.97
N GLY A 126 -6.35 -4.06 -17.38
CA GLY A 126 -6.28 -4.22 -15.94
C GLY A 126 -4.84 -4.19 -15.44
N THR A 127 -4.65 -3.79 -14.19
CA THR A 127 -3.34 -3.72 -13.55
C THR A 127 -3.38 -4.36 -12.18
N ASN A 128 -2.34 -5.14 -11.85
CA ASN A 128 -2.10 -5.62 -10.49
C ASN A 128 -0.94 -4.83 -9.89
N ILE A 129 -1.20 -4.16 -8.79
CA ILE A 129 -0.21 -3.39 -8.04
C ILE A 129 0.09 -4.17 -6.76
N SER A 130 1.31 -4.66 -6.64
CA SER A 130 1.78 -5.33 -5.42
C SER A 130 2.44 -4.32 -4.51
N ILE A 131 1.94 -4.22 -3.28
CA ILE A 131 2.49 -3.37 -2.23
C ILE A 131 3.10 -4.26 -1.18
N SER A 132 4.35 -4.03 -0.84
CA SER A 132 5.07 -4.77 0.18
C SER A 132 5.69 -3.83 1.20
N SER A 133 5.99 -4.38 2.38
CA SER A 133 6.78 -3.74 3.40
C SER A 133 7.78 -4.76 3.94
N SER A 134 8.86 -4.29 4.56
CA SER A 134 9.90 -5.18 5.06
C SER A 134 9.36 -6.18 6.07
N GLY A 135 9.52 -7.47 5.78
CA GLY A 135 9.12 -8.56 6.68
C GLY A 135 7.64 -8.94 6.67
N THR A 136 6.83 -8.40 5.73
CA THR A 136 5.40 -8.71 5.63
C THR A 136 5.04 -9.30 4.27
N PRO A 137 3.99 -10.14 4.19
CA PRO A 137 3.44 -10.57 2.91
C PRO A 137 2.94 -9.37 2.09
N SER A 138 3.10 -9.43 0.78
CA SER A 138 2.59 -8.37 -0.11
C SER A 138 1.07 -8.34 -0.16
N VAL A 139 0.50 -7.14 -0.24
CA VAL A 139 -0.91 -6.89 -0.52
C VAL A 139 -1.06 -6.51 -1.99
N ASN A 140 -2.00 -7.12 -2.68
CA ASN A 140 -2.26 -6.82 -4.08
C ASN A 140 -3.52 -5.97 -4.24
N ILE A 141 -3.40 -4.90 -5.02
CA ILE A 141 -4.52 -4.12 -5.50
C ILE A 141 -4.73 -4.47 -6.97
N THR A 142 -5.93 -4.91 -7.31
CA THR A 142 -6.29 -5.25 -8.68
C THR A 142 -7.23 -4.19 -9.24
N VAL A 143 -6.86 -3.61 -10.36
CA VAL A 143 -7.74 -2.79 -11.20
C VAL A 143 -8.24 -3.70 -12.31
N THR A 144 -9.56 -3.93 -12.37
CA THR A 144 -10.14 -4.82 -13.38
C THR A 144 -10.19 -4.17 -14.75
N THR A 145 -9.90 -4.94 -15.79
CA THR A 145 -10.10 -4.53 -17.18
C THR A 145 -11.55 -4.11 -17.41
N GLU A 146 -11.82 -3.25 -18.35
CA GLU A 146 -13.15 -2.74 -18.78
C GLU A 146 -13.84 -1.82 -17.77
N THR A 147 -14.03 -2.26 -16.52
CA THR A 147 -14.82 -1.49 -15.54
C THR A 147 -13.95 -0.60 -14.66
N GLY A 148 -12.62 -0.85 -14.59
CA GLY A 148 -11.74 -0.16 -13.66
C GLY A 148 -12.09 -0.39 -12.18
N PHE A 149 -12.84 -1.46 -11.84
CA PHE A 149 -13.15 -1.74 -10.46
C PHE A 149 -11.88 -2.07 -9.68
N ILE A 150 -11.69 -1.40 -8.53
CA ILE A 150 -10.48 -1.45 -7.72
C ILE A 150 -10.77 -2.24 -6.44
N ARG A 151 -10.12 -3.39 -6.30
CA ARG A 151 -10.26 -4.31 -5.17
C ARG A 151 -8.91 -4.64 -4.52
#